data_060dea31232bc42188104001d6b3b2ca
#
_entry.id   060dea31232bc42188104001d6b3b2ca
#
_cell.length_a   1.000
_cell.length_b   1.000
_cell.length_c   1.000
_cell.angle_alpha   90.00
_cell.angle_beta   90.00
_cell.angle_gamma   90.00
#
_symmetry.space_group_name_H-M   'P 1'
#
loop_
_entity.id
_entity.type
_entity.pdbx_description
1 polymer ?
#
loop_
_entity_poly.entity_id
_entity_poly.type
_entity_poly.pdbx_seq_one_letter_code
_entity_poly.pdbx_strand_id
1 'polypeptide(L)'
;MTKKVIVLGADNGYQDKVETTIKSICAHNRNLKFYVFNDDISSEWFQLMSKRLELLSSEIVNVKITNHSLRDYNLPLSHLSYAAFFRYFIPQFVKEDKVLYLDSDIIVRSNIDELFLEDITDHPLAAVADALVPSTFNSGVMLINVALWKQENATERLLELTNEFHTSTFGDQGILNKLFENRWYALDSSYNFMVGMDTVARNYQIENWYTDSLELEETAKIIHFTGDKPWYQVNLNRFREDWWFYYSLEWSDIVMRKADFKKGLNSLIEASLYHTAIFTNTCNIEHLEYLIRELPQVHFSILAHTGFASEIVDLQRYLNVQILPSFNPMNFKKVLEKIDFYLDINHENEIANIIEEVYQIGKPILSFDNTCHNVEKASFICESKRPEKMVDAIKELLKFY
;
A
#
# COMPACT_ATOMS: atom_id res chain seq x y z
N MET A 1 -10.42 -26.90 10.13
CA MET A 1 -10.61 -25.46 10.45
C MET A 1 -11.49 -24.87 9.38
N THR A 2 -12.50 -24.10 9.75
CA THR A 2 -13.33 -23.33 8.81
C THR A 2 -12.46 -22.29 8.11
N LYS A 3 -12.62 -22.12 6.80
CA LYS A 3 -11.90 -21.10 6.03
C LYS A 3 -12.41 -19.70 6.40
N LYS A 4 -11.51 -18.73 6.46
CA LYS A 4 -11.87 -17.32 6.56
C LYS A 4 -12.35 -16.85 5.19
N VAL A 5 -13.50 -16.21 5.15
CA VAL A 5 -14.19 -15.87 3.91
C VAL A 5 -14.06 -14.40 3.59
N ILE A 6 -13.60 -14.10 2.39
CA ILE A 6 -13.39 -12.75 1.89
C ILE A 6 -14.18 -12.57 0.60
N VAL A 7 -14.89 -11.45 0.50
CA VAL A 7 -15.64 -11.06 -0.70
C VAL A 7 -14.99 -9.84 -1.33
N LEU A 8 -14.78 -9.89 -2.64
CA LEU A 8 -14.28 -8.79 -3.46
C LEU A 8 -15.28 -8.53 -4.60
N GLY A 9 -15.44 -7.27 -4.99
CA GLY A 9 -16.26 -6.88 -6.14
C GLY A 9 -15.42 -6.15 -7.18
N ALA A 10 -15.51 -6.55 -8.46
CA ALA A 10 -14.76 -5.89 -9.52
C ALA A 10 -15.35 -6.17 -10.93
N ASP A 11 -15.01 -5.32 -11.87
CA ASP A 11 -15.10 -5.59 -13.30
C ASP A 11 -13.73 -6.01 -13.89
N ASN A 12 -13.68 -6.39 -15.15
CA ASN A 12 -12.46 -6.82 -15.82
C ASN A 12 -11.35 -5.74 -15.85
N GLY A 13 -11.71 -4.46 -15.83
CA GLY A 13 -10.75 -3.36 -15.77
C GLY A 13 -9.97 -3.30 -14.44
N TYR A 14 -10.49 -3.96 -13.40
CA TYR A 14 -9.87 -4.06 -12.08
C TYR A 14 -9.29 -5.45 -11.77
N GLN A 15 -9.22 -6.36 -12.74
CA GLN A 15 -8.76 -7.74 -12.53
C GLN A 15 -7.36 -7.80 -11.89
N ASP A 16 -6.40 -7.02 -12.36
CA ASP A 16 -5.04 -6.96 -11.82
C ASP A 16 -4.99 -6.33 -10.41
N LYS A 17 -5.90 -5.41 -10.08
CA LYS A 17 -6.04 -4.81 -8.75
C LYS A 17 -6.59 -5.84 -7.77
N VAL A 18 -7.63 -6.57 -8.15
CA VAL A 18 -8.15 -7.73 -7.38
C VAL A 18 -7.05 -8.76 -7.12
N GLU A 19 -6.26 -9.11 -8.13
CA GLU A 19 -5.13 -10.03 -7.96
C GLU A 19 -4.10 -9.47 -6.97
N THR A 20 -3.80 -8.17 -7.03
CA THR A 20 -2.89 -7.50 -6.09
C THR A 20 -3.42 -7.55 -4.66
N THR A 21 -4.72 -7.26 -4.46
CA THR A 21 -5.37 -7.39 -3.16
C THR A 21 -5.26 -8.82 -2.64
N ILE A 22 -5.61 -9.83 -3.46
CA ILE A 22 -5.49 -11.26 -3.09
C ILE A 22 -4.04 -11.64 -2.76
N LYS A 23 -3.06 -11.18 -3.55
CA LYS A 23 -1.63 -11.40 -3.28
C LYS A 23 -1.23 -10.83 -1.92
N SER A 24 -1.62 -9.58 -1.60
CA SER A 24 -1.31 -8.94 -0.33
C SER A 24 -1.91 -9.71 0.85
N ILE A 25 -3.16 -10.17 0.74
CA ILE A 25 -3.81 -11.00 1.76
C ILE A 25 -3.06 -12.33 1.93
N CYS A 26 -2.78 -13.02 0.82
CA CYS A 26 -2.12 -14.32 0.83
C CYS A 26 -0.64 -14.24 1.25
N ALA A 27 0.01 -13.08 1.16
CA ALA A 27 1.36 -12.90 1.67
C ALA A 27 1.46 -13.13 3.19
N HIS A 28 0.37 -12.83 3.94
CA HIS A 28 0.34 -12.88 5.39
C HIS A 28 -0.67 -13.89 5.97
N ASN A 29 -1.59 -14.38 5.16
CA ASN A 29 -2.72 -15.20 5.62
C ASN A 29 -2.84 -16.47 4.80
N ARG A 30 -3.40 -17.53 5.38
CA ARG A 30 -3.62 -18.84 4.77
C ARG A 30 -5.01 -19.34 5.10
N ASN A 31 -5.43 -20.43 4.43
CA ASN A 31 -6.72 -21.09 4.66
C ASN A 31 -7.91 -20.13 4.42
N LEU A 32 -7.92 -19.52 3.24
CA LEU A 32 -8.87 -18.50 2.84
C LEU A 32 -9.86 -19.02 1.80
N LYS A 33 -11.04 -18.42 1.74
CA LYS A 33 -12.00 -18.58 0.67
C LYS A 33 -12.37 -17.22 0.13
N PHE A 34 -12.11 -17.00 -1.15
CA PHE A 34 -12.44 -15.76 -1.85
C PHE A 34 -13.71 -15.96 -2.68
N TYR A 35 -14.66 -15.06 -2.54
CA TYR A 35 -15.73 -14.84 -3.50
C TYR A 35 -15.39 -13.58 -4.29
N VAL A 36 -15.29 -13.69 -5.62
CA VAL A 36 -15.10 -12.52 -6.48
C VAL A 36 -16.37 -12.28 -7.27
N PHE A 37 -17.06 -11.22 -6.91
CA PHE A 37 -18.31 -10.77 -7.54
C PHE A 37 -17.94 -9.92 -8.76
N ASN A 38 -18.37 -10.38 -9.94
CA ASN A 38 -18.02 -9.73 -11.20
C ASN A 38 -19.09 -9.99 -12.28
N ASP A 39 -19.02 -9.25 -13.36
CA ASP A 39 -19.88 -9.50 -14.53
C ASP A 39 -19.09 -9.96 -15.77
N ASP A 40 -17.82 -9.59 -15.92
CA ASP A 40 -17.05 -9.75 -17.16
C ASP A 40 -15.64 -10.34 -17.01
N ILE A 41 -15.15 -10.63 -15.81
CA ILE A 41 -13.84 -11.29 -15.62
C ILE A 41 -13.87 -12.71 -16.20
N SER A 42 -12.83 -13.08 -16.96
CA SER A 42 -12.79 -14.35 -17.68
C SER A 42 -12.73 -15.59 -16.78
N SER A 43 -13.29 -16.71 -17.24
CA SER A 43 -13.24 -17.99 -16.53
C SER A 43 -11.82 -18.54 -16.44
N GLU A 44 -10.98 -18.25 -17.42
CA GLU A 44 -9.58 -18.67 -17.50
C GLU A 44 -8.77 -18.06 -16.35
N TRP A 45 -9.01 -16.80 -16.04
CA TRP A 45 -8.36 -16.16 -14.90
C TRP A 45 -8.73 -16.86 -13.59
N PHE A 46 -9.99 -17.22 -13.38
CA PHE A 46 -10.42 -17.95 -12.19
C PHE A 46 -9.80 -19.34 -12.10
N GLN A 47 -9.66 -20.04 -13.23
CA GLN A 47 -8.98 -21.36 -13.26
C GLN A 47 -7.50 -21.24 -12.87
N LEU A 48 -6.81 -20.19 -13.37
CA LEU A 48 -5.42 -19.93 -13.02
C LEU A 48 -5.29 -19.57 -11.54
N MET A 49 -6.14 -18.66 -11.04
CA MET A 49 -6.16 -18.27 -9.63
C MET A 49 -6.46 -19.42 -8.71
N SER A 50 -7.38 -20.32 -9.06
CA SER A 50 -7.69 -21.52 -8.28
C SER A 50 -6.47 -22.41 -8.06
N LYS A 51 -5.68 -22.67 -9.12
CA LYS A 51 -4.43 -23.44 -9.02
C LYS A 51 -3.38 -22.79 -8.11
N ARG A 52 -3.26 -21.46 -8.18
CA ARG A 52 -2.34 -20.68 -7.36
C ARG A 52 -2.72 -20.71 -5.88
N LEU A 53 -4.00 -20.54 -5.59
CA LEU A 53 -4.55 -20.50 -4.23
C LEU A 53 -4.59 -21.87 -3.55
N GLU A 54 -4.72 -22.96 -4.31
CA GLU A 54 -4.65 -24.32 -3.79
C GLU A 54 -3.33 -24.59 -3.06
N LEU A 55 -2.20 -24.07 -3.58
CA LEU A 55 -0.88 -24.15 -2.94
C LEU A 55 -0.84 -23.45 -1.55
N LEU A 56 -1.80 -22.59 -1.27
CA LEU A 56 -1.95 -21.84 -0.02
C LEU A 56 -3.09 -22.36 0.84
N SER A 57 -3.62 -23.56 0.56
CA SER A 57 -4.82 -24.13 1.20
C SER A 57 -6.04 -23.21 1.09
N SER A 58 -6.09 -22.39 0.05
CA SER A 58 -7.12 -21.38 -0.20
C SER A 58 -7.89 -21.68 -1.48
N GLU A 59 -9.06 -21.05 -1.65
CA GLU A 59 -9.92 -21.26 -2.81
C GLU A 59 -10.55 -19.96 -3.29
N ILE A 60 -11.00 -19.95 -4.54
CA ILE A 60 -11.69 -18.81 -5.16
C ILE A 60 -12.99 -19.28 -5.83
N VAL A 61 -14.04 -18.49 -5.68
CA VAL A 61 -15.36 -18.71 -6.26
C VAL A 61 -15.68 -17.56 -7.21
N ASN A 62 -15.95 -17.88 -8.46
CA ASN A 62 -16.44 -16.93 -9.46
C ASN A 62 -17.96 -16.71 -9.26
N VAL A 63 -18.35 -15.52 -8.90
CA VAL A 63 -19.77 -15.16 -8.76
C VAL A 63 -20.12 -14.12 -9.81
N LYS A 64 -20.91 -14.53 -10.82
CA LYS A 64 -21.40 -13.64 -11.87
C LYS A 64 -22.64 -12.88 -11.42
N ILE A 65 -22.55 -11.56 -11.39
CA ILE A 65 -23.66 -10.66 -11.11
C ILE A 65 -24.24 -10.19 -12.45
N THR A 66 -25.44 -10.65 -12.75
CA THR A 66 -26.11 -10.36 -14.04
C THR A 66 -27.25 -9.35 -13.90
N ASN A 67 -27.33 -8.63 -12.80
CA ASN A 67 -28.39 -7.63 -12.60
C ASN A 67 -28.09 -6.38 -13.43
N HIS A 68 -28.72 -6.30 -14.62
CA HIS A 68 -28.50 -5.17 -15.54
C HIS A 68 -29.11 -3.84 -15.06
N SER A 69 -30.05 -3.86 -14.13
CA SER A 69 -30.64 -2.62 -13.58
C SER A 69 -29.64 -1.76 -12.80
N LEU A 70 -28.55 -2.36 -12.33
CA LEU A 70 -27.45 -1.62 -11.67
C LEU A 70 -26.77 -0.62 -12.61
N ARG A 71 -26.78 -0.88 -13.92
CA ARG A 71 -26.14 -0.02 -14.94
C ARG A 71 -26.91 1.30 -15.17
N ASP A 72 -28.16 1.34 -14.75
CA ASP A 72 -29.02 2.52 -14.89
C ASP A 72 -28.81 3.53 -13.74
N TYR A 73 -28.04 3.13 -12.70
CA TYR A 73 -27.74 4.02 -11.59
C TYR A 73 -26.65 5.05 -11.95
N ASN A 74 -26.91 6.32 -11.63
CA ASN A 74 -25.90 7.36 -11.76
C ASN A 74 -24.82 7.15 -10.71
N LEU A 75 -23.57 6.99 -11.17
CA LEU A 75 -22.41 6.95 -10.30
C LEU A 75 -21.97 8.39 -9.97
N PRO A 76 -21.82 8.76 -8.70
CA PRO A 76 -21.51 10.15 -8.32
C PRO A 76 -20.10 10.60 -8.73
N LEU A 77 -19.20 9.65 -9.04
CA LEU A 77 -17.81 9.93 -9.42
C LEU A 77 -17.43 9.10 -10.65
N SER A 78 -16.73 9.71 -11.59
CA SER A 78 -16.36 9.12 -12.90
C SER A 78 -15.45 7.88 -12.80
N HIS A 79 -14.80 7.66 -11.66
CA HIS A 79 -13.93 6.51 -11.42
C HIS A 79 -14.64 5.36 -10.69
N LEU A 80 -15.90 5.53 -10.27
CA LEU A 80 -16.69 4.47 -9.68
C LEU A 80 -17.26 3.58 -10.78
N SER A 81 -17.20 2.27 -10.56
CA SER A 81 -17.90 1.27 -11.36
C SER A 81 -19.15 0.81 -10.62
N TYR A 82 -20.19 0.40 -11.36
CA TYR A 82 -21.35 -0.24 -10.73
C TYR A 82 -21.00 -1.57 -10.03
N ALA A 83 -19.79 -2.08 -10.21
CA ALA A 83 -19.23 -3.17 -9.40
C ALA A 83 -19.24 -2.83 -7.87
N ALA A 84 -19.25 -1.55 -7.50
CA ALA A 84 -19.44 -1.11 -6.12
C ALA A 84 -20.76 -1.63 -5.51
N PHE A 85 -21.81 -1.78 -6.30
CA PHE A 85 -23.09 -2.31 -5.84
C PHE A 85 -23.12 -3.84 -5.74
N PHE A 86 -22.13 -4.56 -6.25
CA PHE A 86 -22.11 -6.03 -6.18
C PHE A 86 -22.13 -6.55 -4.74
N ARG A 87 -21.61 -5.77 -3.79
CA ARG A 87 -21.65 -6.11 -2.35
C ARG A 87 -23.08 -6.28 -1.80
N TYR A 88 -24.08 -5.68 -2.42
CA TYR A 88 -25.49 -5.83 -2.01
C TYR A 88 -26.00 -7.27 -2.15
N PHE A 89 -25.41 -8.05 -3.06
CA PHE A 89 -25.81 -9.42 -3.36
C PHE A 89 -25.10 -10.47 -2.49
N ILE A 90 -24.28 -10.07 -1.52
CA ILE A 90 -23.59 -11.00 -0.61
C ILE A 90 -24.56 -12.00 0.01
N PRO A 91 -25.76 -11.61 0.54
CA PRO A 91 -26.69 -12.56 1.14
C PRO A 91 -27.19 -13.65 0.18
N GLN A 92 -27.25 -13.36 -1.13
CA GLN A 92 -27.79 -14.28 -2.13
C GLN A 92 -26.77 -15.36 -2.54
N PHE A 93 -25.48 -15.05 -2.55
CA PHE A 93 -24.45 -15.93 -3.10
C PHE A 93 -23.53 -16.53 -2.05
N VAL A 94 -23.37 -15.89 -0.89
CA VAL A 94 -22.49 -16.37 0.16
C VAL A 94 -23.25 -17.30 1.11
N LYS A 95 -22.65 -18.46 1.41
CA LYS A 95 -23.27 -19.49 2.26
C LYS A 95 -22.93 -19.30 3.73
N GLU A 96 -21.77 -18.73 3.99
CA GLU A 96 -21.21 -18.52 5.32
C GLU A 96 -21.95 -17.38 6.05
N ASP A 97 -22.06 -17.48 7.37
CA ASP A 97 -22.83 -16.51 8.18
C ASP A 97 -22.07 -15.20 8.43
N LYS A 98 -20.73 -15.21 8.30
CA LYS A 98 -19.87 -14.05 8.50
C LYS A 98 -18.78 -13.99 7.44
N VAL A 99 -18.58 -12.82 6.83
CA VAL A 99 -17.57 -12.59 5.80
C VAL A 99 -16.91 -11.23 5.94
N LEU A 100 -15.67 -11.12 5.46
CA LEU A 100 -14.99 -9.85 5.29
C LEU A 100 -15.15 -9.39 3.84
N TYR A 101 -15.81 -8.25 3.63
CA TYR A 101 -15.82 -7.56 2.35
C TYR A 101 -14.66 -6.58 2.26
N LEU A 102 -13.97 -6.58 1.13
CA LEU A 102 -12.89 -5.63 0.82
C LEU A 102 -13.07 -5.04 -0.57
N ASP A 103 -12.84 -3.74 -0.70
CA ASP A 103 -12.71 -3.09 -2.00
C ASP A 103 -11.44 -3.55 -2.71
N SER A 104 -11.41 -3.40 -4.04
CA SER A 104 -10.31 -3.91 -4.89
C SER A 104 -9.09 -2.98 -4.95
N ASP A 105 -9.15 -1.82 -4.29
CA ASP A 105 -8.08 -0.85 -4.13
C ASP A 105 -7.48 -0.89 -2.70
N ILE A 106 -7.35 -2.09 -2.17
CA ILE A 106 -6.86 -2.38 -0.82
C ILE A 106 -5.61 -3.26 -0.87
N ILE A 107 -4.71 -3.07 0.08
CA ILE A 107 -3.67 -4.04 0.43
C ILE A 107 -3.72 -4.39 1.91
N VAL A 108 -3.39 -5.66 2.22
CA VAL A 108 -3.27 -6.17 3.59
C VAL A 108 -1.80 -6.38 3.91
N ARG A 109 -1.31 -5.75 4.99
CA ARG A 109 0.11 -5.73 5.36
C ARG A 109 0.48 -6.69 6.48
N SER A 110 -0.51 -7.38 7.05
CA SER A 110 -0.29 -8.30 8.19
C SER A 110 -1.33 -9.40 8.27
N ASN A 111 -1.22 -10.24 9.30
CA ASN A 111 -2.25 -11.20 9.64
C ASN A 111 -3.53 -10.47 10.11
N ILE A 112 -4.69 -10.94 9.63
CA ILE A 112 -6.01 -10.39 9.95
C ILE A 112 -6.93 -11.41 10.63
N ASP A 113 -6.37 -12.45 11.24
CA ASP A 113 -7.17 -13.51 11.87
C ASP A 113 -8.04 -12.96 13.02
N GLU A 114 -7.52 -11.99 13.77
CA GLU A 114 -8.24 -11.34 14.88
C GLU A 114 -9.53 -10.68 14.43
N LEU A 115 -9.54 -10.07 13.23
CA LEU A 115 -10.73 -9.43 12.69
C LEU A 115 -11.92 -10.41 12.55
N PHE A 116 -11.62 -11.68 12.23
CA PHE A 116 -12.66 -12.72 12.13
C PHE A 116 -13.15 -13.22 13.50
N LEU A 117 -12.49 -12.85 14.60
CA LEU A 117 -12.91 -13.19 15.96
C LEU A 117 -13.88 -12.16 16.55
N GLU A 118 -13.99 -10.97 15.95
CA GLU A 118 -14.93 -9.93 16.39
C GLU A 118 -16.36 -10.47 16.47
N ASP A 119 -17.01 -10.21 17.59
CA ASP A 119 -18.41 -10.59 17.79
C ASP A 119 -19.35 -9.50 17.24
N ILE A 120 -19.98 -9.82 16.14
CA ILE A 120 -20.95 -8.96 15.46
C ILE A 120 -22.35 -9.58 15.42
N THR A 121 -22.67 -10.47 16.38
CA THR A 121 -23.94 -11.21 16.39
C THR A 121 -25.14 -10.28 16.36
N ASP A 122 -25.09 -9.17 17.10
CA ASP A 122 -26.18 -8.18 17.21
C ASP A 122 -26.03 -7.01 16.21
N HIS A 123 -25.00 -7.01 15.36
CA HIS A 123 -24.74 -5.95 14.40
C HIS A 123 -24.78 -6.46 12.96
N PRO A 124 -25.39 -5.73 12.01
CA PRO A 124 -25.42 -6.13 10.60
C PRO A 124 -24.01 -6.13 9.98
N LEU A 125 -23.11 -5.28 10.48
CA LEU A 125 -21.71 -5.23 10.06
C LEU A 125 -20.84 -4.56 11.12
N ALA A 126 -19.53 -4.79 10.99
CA ALA A 126 -18.51 -3.99 11.63
C ALA A 126 -17.64 -3.31 10.56
N ALA A 127 -17.26 -2.05 10.81
CA ALA A 127 -16.44 -1.25 9.90
C ALA A 127 -15.67 -0.17 10.67
N VAL A 128 -14.72 0.47 10.00
CA VAL A 128 -14.02 1.65 10.56
C VAL A 128 -14.81 2.91 10.24
N ALA A 129 -14.89 3.83 11.20
CA ALA A 129 -15.53 5.12 11.01
C ALA A 129 -14.91 5.88 9.83
N ASP A 130 -15.73 6.53 9.01
CA ASP A 130 -15.23 7.33 7.90
C ASP A 130 -14.42 8.53 8.41
N ALA A 131 -13.25 8.73 7.84
CA ALA A 131 -12.31 9.75 8.32
C ALA A 131 -12.80 11.20 8.12
N LEU A 132 -13.69 11.44 7.15
CA LEU A 132 -14.30 12.76 6.90
C LEU A 132 -15.60 12.96 7.65
N VAL A 133 -16.37 11.88 7.87
CA VAL A 133 -17.68 11.93 8.54
C VAL A 133 -17.74 10.82 9.59
N PRO A 134 -17.14 11.02 10.77
CA PRO A 134 -16.95 9.97 11.78
C PRO A 134 -18.24 9.36 12.37
N SER A 135 -19.39 9.97 12.13
CA SER A 135 -20.72 9.40 12.47
C SER A 135 -21.16 8.31 11.49
N THR A 136 -20.46 8.12 10.40
CA THR A 136 -20.68 7.09 9.38
C THR A 136 -19.49 6.15 9.31
N PHE A 137 -19.66 5.02 8.61
CA PHE A 137 -18.55 4.10 8.36
C PHE A 137 -18.09 4.17 6.90
N ASN A 138 -16.81 3.85 6.70
CA ASN A 138 -16.28 3.63 5.35
C ASN A 138 -16.58 2.19 4.89
N SER A 139 -17.22 2.06 3.73
CA SER A 139 -17.74 0.78 3.22
C SER A 139 -16.69 -0.10 2.51
N GLY A 140 -15.45 0.36 2.38
CA GLY A 140 -14.40 -0.41 1.68
C GLY A 140 -13.85 -1.61 2.47
N VAL A 141 -14.04 -1.59 3.81
CA VAL A 141 -13.71 -2.73 4.69
C VAL A 141 -14.88 -2.97 5.61
N MET A 142 -15.57 -4.10 5.45
CA MET A 142 -16.73 -4.46 6.26
C MET A 142 -16.68 -5.93 6.67
N LEU A 143 -16.71 -6.20 7.96
CA LEU A 143 -17.03 -7.54 8.46
C LEU A 143 -18.54 -7.65 8.53
N ILE A 144 -19.15 -8.49 7.70
CA ILE A 144 -20.60 -8.54 7.48
C ILE A 144 -21.20 -9.76 8.16
N ASN A 145 -22.27 -9.55 8.92
CA ASN A 145 -23.16 -10.59 9.44
C ASN A 145 -24.17 -10.98 8.34
N VAL A 146 -23.80 -11.97 7.53
CA VAL A 146 -24.60 -12.42 6.38
C VAL A 146 -25.92 -13.04 6.82
N ALA A 147 -25.93 -13.71 7.97
CA ALA A 147 -27.17 -14.29 8.53
C ALA A 147 -28.20 -13.18 8.84
N LEU A 148 -27.75 -12.10 9.49
CA LEU A 148 -28.62 -10.96 9.79
C LEU A 148 -29.06 -10.21 8.51
N TRP A 149 -28.15 -10.04 7.53
CA TRP A 149 -28.50 -9.44 6.24
C TRP A 149 -29.57 -10.25 5.49
N LYS A 150 -29.50 -11.61 5.54
CA LYS A 150 -30.53 -12.49 4.99
C LYS A 150 -31.87 -12.32 5.72
N GLN A 151 -31.84 -12.32 7.05
CA GLN A 151 -33.03 -12.19 7.88
C GLN A 151 -33.76 -10.86 7.63
N GLU A 152 -33.02 -9.79 7.38
CA GLU A 152 -33.57 -8.43 7.17
C GLU A 152 -33.89 -8.12 5.72
N ASN A 153 -33.68 -9.03 4.77
CA ASN A 153 -33.79 -8.81 3.32
C ASN A 153 -32.95 -7.60 2.87
N ALA A 154 -31.69 -7.54 3.34
CA ALA A 154 -30.82 -6.37 3.12
C ALA A 154 -30.61 -6.05 1.63
N THR A 155 -30.49 -7.06 0.77
CA THR A 155 -30.33 -6.85 -0.69
C THR A 155 -31.49 -6.02 -1.26
N GLU A 156 -32.71 -6.44 -1.03
CA GLU A 156 -33.94 -5.78 -1.54
C GLU A 156 -34.05 -4.36 -1.00
N ARG A 157 -33.81 -4.17 0.29
CA ARG A 157 -33.85 -2.84 0.93
C ARG A 157 -32.77 -1.89 0.41
N LEU A 158 -31.55 -2.40 0.16
CA LEU A 158 -30.47 -1.61 -0.43
C LEU A 158 -30.81 -1.18 -1.85
N LEU A 159 -31.39 -2.07 -2.65
CA LEU A 159 -31.83 -1.75 -4.02
C LEU A 159 -32.99 -0.73 -4.02
N GLU A 160 -33.96 -0.87 -3.12
CA GLU A 160 -35.05 0.11 -2.95
C GLU A 160 -34.52 1.49 -2.57
N LEU A 161 -33.64 1.56 -1.59
CA LEU A 161 -33.00 2.83 -1.17
C LEU A 161 -32.15 3.43 -2.29
N THR A 162 -31.43 2.60 -3.07
CA THR A 162 -30.65 3.09 -4.22
C THR A 162 -31.56 3.69 -5.29
N ASN A 163 -32.71 3.09 -5.59
CA ASN A 163 -33.70 3.64 -6.49
C ASN A 163 -34.30 4.97 -6.00
N GLU A 164 -34.55 5.07 -4.69
CA GLU A 164 -35.08 6.30 -4.07
C GLU A 164 -34.04 7.44 -4.08
N PHE A 165 -32.75 7.10 -3.83
CA PHE A 165 -31.67 8.07 -3.68
C PHE A 165 -30.63 8.01 -4.81
N HIS A 166 -31.01 7.56 -6.02
CA HIS A 166 -30.09 7.40 -7.16
C HIS A 166 -29.40 8.68 -7.62
N THR A 167 -29.89 9.86 -7.22
CA THR A 167 -29.24 11.15 -7.47
C THR A 167 -28.35 11.61 -6.32
N SER A 168 -28.22 10.80 -5.26
CA SER A 168 -27.37 11.10 -4.11
C SER A 168 -25.90 11.14 -4.50
N THR A 169 -25.16 12.11 -3.94
CA THR A 169 -23.71 12.26 -4.14
C THR A 169 -22.86 11.21 -3.40
N PHE A 170 -23.48 10.37 -2.58
CA PHE A 170 -22.76 9.48 -1.65
C PHE A 170 -22.56 8.05 -2.17
N GLY A 171 -23.06 7.71 -3.36
CA GLY A 171 -22.91 6.37 -3.93
C GLY A 171 -23.43 5.25 -3.02
N ASP A 172 -22.86 4.06 -3.15
CA ASP A 172 -23.23 2.87 -2.37
C ASP A 172 -22.89 3.00 -0.87
N GLN A 173 -21.81 3.70 -0.50
CA GLN A 173 -21.45 3.97 0.90
C GLN A 173 -22.57 4.75 1.61
N GLY A 174 -23.13 5.77 0.98
CA GLY A 174 -24.23 6.54 1.56
C GLY A 174 -25.48 5.71 1.77
N ILE A 175 -25.81 4.81 0.84
CA ILE A 175 -26.97 3.91 0.93
C ILE A 175 -26.78 2.90 2.06
N LEU A 176 -25.58 2.30 2.18
CA LEU A 176 -25.25 1.38 3.27
C LEU A 176 -25.34 2.08 4.64
N ASN A 177 -24.79 3.27 4.76
CA ASN A 177 -24.86 4.06 5.99
C ASN A 177 -26.31 4.45 6.35
N LYS A 178 -27.17 4.71 5.35
CA LYS A 178 -28.58 5.00 5.58
C LYS A 178 -29.35 3.77 6.07
N LEU A 179 -29.08 2.58 5.50
CA LEU A 179 -29.76 1.35 5.92
C LEU A 179 -29.34 0.90 7.31
N PHE A 180 -28.07 1.04 7.63
CA PHE A 180 -27.46 0.52 8.87
C PHE A 180 -27.10 1.62 9.87
N GLU A 181 -27.73 2.80 9.76
CA GLU A 181 -27.50 3.93 10.63
C GLU A 181 -27.61 3.53 12.12
N ASN A 182 -26.58 3.89 12.91
CA ASN A 182 -26.47 3.59 14.34
C ASN A 182 -26.52 2.08 14.72
N ARG A 183 -26.32 1.19 13.74
CA ARG A 183 -26.42 -0.27 13.96
C ARG A 183 -25.11 -1.02 13.65
N TRP A 184 -24.09 -0.34 13.20
CA TRP A 184 -22.80 -0.95 12.91
C TRP A 184 -21.88 -0.96 14.13
N TYR A 185 -20.95 -1.94 14.18
CA TYR A 185 -19.93 -2.05 15.21
C TYR A 185 -18.65 -1.35 14.73
N ALA A 186 -18.05 -0.49 15.58
CA ALA A 186 -16.85 0.25 15.22
C ALA A 186 -15.60 -0.63 15.39
N LEU A 187 -14.89 -0.85 14.28
CA LEU A 187 -13.57 -1.51 14.26
C LEU A 187 -12.45 -0.52 14.57
N ASP A 188 -11.33 -1.06 15.04
CA ASP A 188 -10.09 -0.32 15.19
C ASP A 188 -9.61 0.24 13.84
N SER A 189 -9.11 1.47 13.84
CA SER A 189 -8.71 2.21 12.63
C SER A 189 -7.56 1.54 11.85
N SER A 190 -6.78 0.66 12.49
CA SER A 190 -5.74 -0.14 11.82
C SER A 190 -6.29 -1.09 10.76
N TYR A 191 -7.58 -1.41 10.81
CA TYR A 191 -8.24 -2.25 9.81
C TYR A 191 -8.78 -1.50 8.58
N ASN A 192 -8.65 -0.17 8.51
CA ASN A 192 -8.98 0.60 7.30
C ASN A 192 -8.28 1.95 7.31
N PHE A 193 -6.98 1.96 7.04
CA PHE A 193 -6.23 3.21 6.88
C PHE A 193 -6.59 3.86 5.53
N MET A 194 -7.36 4.94 5.57
CA MET A 194 -7.86 5.64 4.38
C MET A 194 -6.83 6.63 3.84
N VAL A 195 -6.05 6.21 2.85
CA VAL A 195 -4.95 6.99 2.27
C VAL A 195 -5.40 8.31 1.63
N GLY A 196 -6.66 8.40 1.19
CA GLY A 196 -7.22 9.62 0.61
C GLY A 196 -7.17 10.83 1.54
N MET A 197 -7.06 10.61 2.85
CA MET A 197 -6.85 11.69 3.82
C MET A 197 -5.54 12.44 3.61
N ASP A 198 -4.52 11.82 3.02
CA ASP A 198 -3.28 12.51 2.65
C ASP A 198 -3.54 13.59 1.59
N THR A 199 -4.40 13.30 0.61
CA THR A 199 -4.83 14.29 -0.40
C THR A 199 -5.68 15.39 0.22
N VAL A 200 -6.60 15.04 1.11
CA VAL A 200 -7.42 16.01 1.85
C VAL A 200 -6.54 16.92 2.69
N ALA A 201 -5.61 16.35 3.45
CA ALA A 201 -4.71 17.11 4.32
C ALA A 201 -3.84 18.11 3.52
N ARG A 202 -3.34 17.69 2.35
CA ARG A 202 -2.58 18.60 1.46
C ARG A 202 -3.46 19.73 0.91
N ASN A 203 -4.65 19.41 0.43
CA ASN A 203 -5.52 20.37 -0.22
C ASN A 203 -6.09 21.42 0.75
N TYR A 204 -6.36 21.01 1.99
CA TYR A 204 -6.92 21.85 3.04
C TYR A 204 -5.89 22.31 4.07
N GLN A 205 -4.60 22.03 3.87
CA GLN A 205 -3.48 22.45 4.72
C GLN A 205 -3.68 22.03 6.19
N ILE A 206 -4.09 20.77 6.40
CA ILE A 206 -4.24 20.18 7.74
C ILE A 206 -2.83 19.78 8.24
N GLU A 207 -2.14 20.73 8.88
CA GLU A 207 -0.71 20.63 9.22
C GLU A 207 -0.36 19.43 10.10
N ASN A 208 -1.23 19.07 11.04
CA ASN A 208 -0.95 18.00 12.01
C ASN A 208 -1.34 16.60 11.53
N TRP A 209 -2.01 16.46 10.38
CA TRP A 209 -2.51 15.16 9.92
C TRP A 209 -1.44 14.06 9.91
N TYR A 210 -0.27 14.37 9.38
CA TYR A 210 0.81 13.38 9.25
C TYR A 210 1.41 13.02 10.61
N THR A 211 1.54 13.97 11.51
CA THR A 211 2.03 13.73 12.88
C THR A 211 1.03 12.92 13.69
N ASP A 212 -0.25 13.31 13.65
CA ASP A 212 -1.31 12.67 14.42
C ASP A 212 -1.62 11.25 13.94
N SER A 213 -1.29 10.93 12.67
CA SER A 213 -1.51 9.61 12.08
C SER A 213 -0.26 8.70 12.05
N LEU A 214 0.87 9.09 12.65
CA LEU A 214 2.10 8.29 12.64
C LEU A 214 1.93 6.90 13.31
N GLU A 215 1.34 6.86 14.49
CA GLU A 215 1.09 5.60 15.19
C GLU A 215 0.18 4.68 14.39
N LEU A 216 -0.87 5.26 13.80
CA LEU A 216 -1.78 4.51 12.93
C LEU A 216 -1.08 4.03 11.66
N GLU A 217 -0.19 4.81 11.07
CA GLU A 217 0.61 4.41 9.91
C GLU A 217 1.45 3.16 10.20
N GLU A 218 2.06 3.10 11.39
CA GLU A 218 2.89 1.98 11.81
C GLU A 218 2.06 0.72 12.09
N THR A 219 0.90 0.89 12.71
CA THR A 219 0.03 -0.21 13.14
C THR A 219 -0.99 -0.68 12.10
N ALA A 220 -1.20 0.10 11.04
CA ALA A 220 -2.20 -0.19 10.01
C ALA A 220 -2.00 -1.58 9.38
N LYS A 221 -3.01 -2.42 9.50
CA LYS A 221 -3.06 -3.78 8.95
C LYS A 221 -3.66 -3.82 7.55
N ILE A 222 -4.62 -2.96 7.28
CA ILE A 222 -5.31 -2.82 6.00
C ILE A 222 -5.20 -1.39 5.52
N ILE A 223 -4.65 -1.21 4.33
CA ILE A 223 -4.50 0.09 3.66
C ILE A 223 -5.51 0.19 2.54
N HIS A 224 -6.33 1.22 2.56
CA HIS A 224 -7.35 1.50 1.57
C HIS A 224 -7.00 2.77 0.78
N PHE A 225 -6.75 2.61 -0.51
CA PHE A 225 -6.39 3.72 -1.41
C PHE A 225 -7.64 4.48 -1.85
N THR A 226 -8.34 5.08 -0.89
CA THR A 226 -9.45 5.98 -1.15
C THR A 226 -8.97 7.21 -1.94
N GLY A 227 -9.77 7.71 -2.89
CA GLY A 227 -9.35 8.84 -3.74
C GLY A 227 -8.28 8.47 -4.76
N ASP A 228 -7.11 9.10 -4.70
CA ASP A 228 -6.00 8.89 -5.64
C ASP A 228 -5.45 7.48 -5.57
N LYS A 229 -5.36 6.81 -6.72
CA LYS A 229 -4.94 5.41 -6.78
C LYS A 229 -3.41 5.26 -6.90
N PRO A 230 -2.81 4.23 -6.28
CA PRO A 230 -1.35 4.04 -6.28
C PRO A 230 -0.76 3.75 -7.66
N TRP A 231 -1.57 3.31 -8.63
CA TRP A 231 -1.17 3.05 -10.02
C TRP A 231 -1.24 4.27 -10.93
N TYR A 232 -1.70 5.44 -10.45
CA TYR A 232 -1.63 6.68 -11.23
C TYR A 232 -0.20 7.23 -11.25
N GLN A 233 0.17 7.92 -12.32
CA GLN A 233 1.54 8.42 -12.53
C GLN A 233 1.98 9.40 -11.46
N VAL A 234 1.10 10.29 -11.04
CA VAL A 234 1.37 11.27 -9.98
C VAL A 234 0.51 10.93 -8.77
N ASN A 235 1.15 10.36 -7.77
CA ASN A 235 0.51 10.05 -6.49
C ASN A 235 1.54 10.25 -5.38
N LEU A 236 1.24 11.15 -4.46
CA LEU A 236 2.10 11.52 -3.33
C LEU A 236 1.59 10.92 -1.99
N ASN A 237 0.62 10.02 -2.06
CA ASN A 237 0.04 9.41 -0.87
C ASN A 237 0.95 8.30 -0.33
N ARG A 238 0.85 8.05 0.97
CA ARG A 238 1.59 6.99 1.66
C ARG A 238 1.26 5.61 1.12
N PHE A 239 2.14 4.63 1.36
CA PHE A 239 1.98 3.21 1.01
C PHE A 239 1.90 2.89 -0.49
N ARG A 240 2.21 3.84 -1.37
CA ARG A 240 2.24 3.58 -2.80
C ARG A 240 3.24 2.47 -3.15
N GLU A 241 4.40 2.50 -2.52
CA GLU A 241 5.48 1.51 -2.67
C GLU A 241 5.02 0.13 -2.21
N ASP A 242 4.26 0.05 -1.11
CA ASP A 242 3.72 -1.21 -0.62
C ASP A 242 2.75 -1.84 -1.63
N TRP A 243 1.89 -1.02 -2.27
CA TRP A 243 1.00 -1.51 -3.32
C TRP A 243 1.80 -2.11 -4.49
N TRP A 244 2.82 -1.39 -4.98
CA TRP A 244 3.67 -1.88 -6.08
C TRP A 244 4.49 -3.10 -5.68
N PHE A 245 4.90 -3.21 -4.43
CA PHE A 245 5.53 -4.42 -3.91
C PHE A 245 4.60 -5.63 -4.06
N TYR A 246 3.34 -5.58 -3.58
CA TYR A 246 2.41 -6.70 -3.71
C TYR A 246 2.01 -6.96 -5.16
N TYR A 247 1.86 -5.92 -5.97
CA TYR A 247 1.61 -6.06 -7.41
C TYR A 247 2.69 -6.87 -8.11
N SER A 248 3.97 -6.60 -7.83
CA SER A 248 5.13 -7.22 -8.45
C SER A 248 5.47 -8.61 -7.92
N LEU A 249 4.89 -9.04 -6.78
CA LEU A 249 5.13 -10.39 -6.26
C LEU A 249 4.69 -11.46 -7.25
N GLU A 250 5.55 -12.44 -7.48
CA GLU A 250 5.15 -13.68 -8.12
C GLU A 250 4.46 -14.60 -7.10
N TRP A 251 3.59 -15.50 -7.58
CA TRP A 251 2.90 -16.44 -6.70
C TRP A 251 3.84 -17.40 -5.98
N SER A 252 4.97 -17.75 -6.60
CA SER A 252 6.06 -18.48 -5.96
C SER A 252 6.63 -17.75 -4.75
N ASP A 253 6.76 -16.42 -4.83
CA ASP A 253 7.25 -15.59 -3.73
C ASP A 253 6.29 -15.64 -2.52
N ILE A 254 4.98 -15.66 -2.80
CA ILE A 254 3.95 -15.76 -1.76
C ILE A 254 3.94 -17.14 -1.10
N VAL A 255 4.07 -18.21 -1.91
CA VAL A 255 4.20 -19.58 -1.40
C VAL A 255 5.43 -19.71 -0.50
N MET A 256 6.55 -19.11 -0.89
CA MET A 256 7.82 -19.10 -0.14
C MET A 256 7.86 -18.02 0.96
N ARG A 257 6.77 -17.30 1.21
CA ARG A 257 6.69 -16.25 2.24
C ARG A 257 7.70 -15.12 2.09
N LYS A 258 7.94 -14.67 0.86
CA LYS A 258 8.91 -13.60 0.57
C LYS A 258 8.60 -12.30 1.33
N ALA A 259 7.34 -12.00 1.63
CA ALA A 259 6.97 -10.83 2.43
C ALA A 259 7.53 -10.91 3.86
N ASP A 260 7.46 -12.10 4.50
CA ASP A 260 8.06 -12.34 5.82
C ASP A 260 9.59 -12.23 5.75
N PHE A 261 10.19 -12.75 4.69
CA PHE A 261 11.64 -12.66 4.46
C PHE A 261 12.06 -11.20 4.28
N LYS A 262 11.32 -10.40 3.49
CA LYS A 262 11.60 -8.96 3.32
C LYS A 262 11.54 -8.22 4.66
N LYS A 263 10.55 -8.50 5.50
CA LYS A 263 10.44 -7.91 6.83
C LYS A 263 11.64 -8.28 7.71
N GLY A 264 12.04 -9.54 7.71
CA GLY A 264 13.24 -10.00 8.43
C GLY A 264 14.53 -9.36 7.88
N LEU A 265 14.65 -9.22 6.56
CA LEU A 265 15.78 -8.54 5.93
C LEU A 265 15.81 -7.05 6.27
N ASN A 266 14.67 -6.36 6.25
CA ASN A 266 14.60 -4.96 6.67
C ASN A 266 15.03 -4.78 8.14
N SER A 267 14.64 -5.69 9.02
CA SER A 267 15.11 -5.67 10.42
C SER A 267 16.63 -5.86 10.53
N LEU A 268 17.23 -6.70 9.69
CA LEU A 268 18.69 -6.86 9.62
C LEU A 268 19.38 -5.61 9.03
N ILE A 269 18.76 -4.97 8.05
CA ILE A 269 19.23 -3.72 7.45
C ILE A 269 19.15 -2.58 8.46
N GLU A 270 18.06 -2.46 9.20
CA GLU A 270 17.90 -1.49 10.29
C GLU A 270 18.91 -1.71 11.43
N ALA A 271 19.41 -2.93 11.58
CA ALA A 271 20.51 -3.27 12.49
C ALA A 271 21.90 -3.02 11.88
N SER A 272 22.01 -2.51 10.65
CA SER A 272 23.30 -2.13 10.05
C SER A 272 23.93 -1.02 10.88
N LEU A 273 25.26 -1.08 10.99
CA LEU A 273 26.01 -0.15 11.84
C LEU A 273 25.92 1.30 11.34
N TYR A 274 25.79 1.50 10.02
CA TYR A 274 25.81 2.82 9.40
C TYR A 274 24.85 2.90 8.22
N HIS A 275 24.31 4.10 7.97
CA HIS A 275 23.32 4.34 6.92
C HIS A 275 23.69 5.54 6.06
N THR A 276 23.45 5.43 4.76
CA THR A 276 23.57 6.54 3.80
C THR A 276 22.34 6.60 2.90
N ALA A 277 22.13 7.75 2.29
CA ALA A 277 21.09 7.94 1.28
C ALA A 277 21.64 8.62 0.02
N ILE A 278 21.02 8.31 -1.11
CA ILE A 278 21.23 8.94 -2.40
C ILE A 278 19.87 9.25 -2.99
N PHE A 279 19.60 10.50 -3.29
CA PHE A 279 18.33 10.90 -3.90
C PHE A 279 18.56 11.25 -5.38
N THR A 280 17.91 10.52 -6.28
CA THR A 280 18.18 10.62 -7.70
C THR A 280 16.95 10.30 -8.55
N ASN A 281 16.85 10.89 -9.76
CA ASN A 281 15.90 10.47 -10.80
C ASN A 281 16.63 9.93 -12.05
N THR A 282 17.90 9.59 -11.92
CA THR A 282 18.74 9.07 -13.00
C THR A 282 19.42 7.78 -12.61
N CYS A 283 19.83 6.98 -13.58
CA CYS A 283 20.73 5.83 -13.38
C CYS A 283 22.21 6.22 -13.45
N ASN A 284 22.51 7.47 -13.81
CA ASN A 284 23.90 7.96 -13.92
C ASN A 284 24.40 8.42 -12.54
N ILE A 285 24.85 7.46 -11.74
CA ILE A 285 25.34 7.66 -10.36
C ILE A 285 26.80 7.23 -10.29
N GLU A 286 27.68 8.15 -9.96
CA GLU A 286 29.13 7.97 -10.00
C GLU A 286 29.58 6.89 -9.01
N HIS A 287 30.24 5.86 -9.51
CA HIS A 287 30.85 4.75 -8.74
C HIS A 287 29.93 4.04 -7.72
N LEU A 288 28.61 4.12 -7.86
CA LEU A 288 27.67 3.61 -6.86
C LEU A 288 27.91 2.12 -6.52
N GLU A 289 27.97 1.25 -7.53
CA GLU A 289 28.17 -0.18 -7.29
C GLU A 289 29.53 -0.49 -6.64
N TYR A 290 30.59 0.27 -6.99
CA TYR A 290 31.88 0.14 -6.34
C TYR A 290 31.77 0.47 -4.83
N LEU A 291 31.15 1.59 -4.46
CA LEU A 291 30.96 1.99 -3.06
C LEU A 291 30.15 0.97 -2.26
N ILE A 292 29.07 0.44 -2.86
CA ILE A 292 28.23 -0.61 -2.23
C ILE A 292 29.07 -1.84 -1.86
N ARG A 293 29.94 -2.29 -2.76
CA ARG A 293 30.79 -3.47 -2.59
C ARG A 293 31.90 -3.26 -1.55
N GLU A 294 32.52 -2.08 -1.55
CA GLU A 294 33.66 -1.79 -0.67
C GLU A 294 33.21 -1.39 0.76
N LEU A 295 31.90 -1.10 0.96
CA LEU A 295 31.32 -0.66 2.23
C LEU A 295 30.16 -1.57 2.67
N PRO A 296 30.39 -2.87 2.91
CA PRO A 296 29.31 -3.80 3.26
C PRO A 296 28.64 -3.51 4.61
N GLN A 297 29.25 -2.70 5.47
CA GLN A 297 28.69 -2.29 6.77
C GLN A 297 27.79 -1.05 6.67
N VAL A 298 27.79 -0.40 5.50
CA VAL A 298 26.94 0.78 5.24
C VAL A 298 25.71 0.32 4.48
N HIS A 299 24.54 0.68 4.98
CA HIS A 299 23.27 0.50 4.26
C HIS A 299 23.04 1.68 3.32
N PHE A 300 22.79 1.39 2.05
CA PHE A 300 22.53 2.37 1.00
C PHE A 300 21.03 2.45 0.70
N SER A 301 20.40 3.57 1.05
CA SER A 301 19.03 3.91 0.64
C SER A 301 19.06 4.75 -0.63
N ILE A 302 18.57 4.19 -1.75
CA ILE A 302 18.50 4.89 -3.05
C ILE A 302 17.05 5.29 -3.29
N LEU A 303 16.77 6.59 -3.39
CA LEU A 303 15.44 7.15 -3.44
C LEU A 303 15.20 7.90 -4.75
N ALA A 304 14.01 7.78 -5.32
CA ALA A 304 13.58 8.55 -6.49
C ALA A 304 12.10 8.92 -6.42
N HIS A 305 11.72 10.06 -6.99
CA HIS A 305 10.31 10.42 -7.19
C HIS A 305 9.64 9.57 -8.28
N THR A 306 10.43 8.97 -9.15
CA THR A 306 10.02 8.14 -10.29
C THR A 306 10.36 6.67 -10.07
N GLY A 307 10.05 5.82 -11.05
CA GLY A 307 10.60 4.48 -11.10
C GLY A 307 12.09 4.49 -11.43
N PHE A 308 12.77 3.39 -11.15
CA PHE A 308 14.17 3.19 -11.49
C PHE A 308 14.37 2.44 -12.80
N ALA A 309 15.46 2.72 -13.50
CA ALA A 309 15.95 1.89 -14.60
C ALA A 309 16.46 0.54 -14.06
N SER A 310 16.56 -0.46 -14.95
CA SER A 310 16.99 -1.83 -14.62
C SER A 310 18.34 -1.88 -13.91
N GLU A 311 19.26 -1.01 -14.29
CA GLU A 311 20.63 -0.93 -13.73
C GLU A 311 20.61 -0.63 -12.22
N ILE A 312 19.69 0.22 -11.77
CA ILE A 312 19.52 0.51 -10.33
C ILE A 312 18.77 -0.62 -9.64
N VAL A 313 17.75 -1.18 -10.30
CA VAL A 313 16.97 -2.30 -9.75
C VAL A 313 17.87 -3.51 -9.50
N ASP A 314 18.83 -3.77 -10.38
CA ASP A 314 19.77 -4.88 -10.26
C ASP A 314 20.69 -4.76 -9.03
N LEU A 315 20.89 -3.57 -8.48
CA LEU A 315 21.67 -3.38 -7.26
C LEU A 315 20.98 -3.98 -6.01
N GLN A 316 19.70 -4.32 -6.06
CA GLN A 316 19.03 -5.07 -4.99
C GLN A 316 19.61 -6.46 -4.72
N ARG A 317 20.49 -6.97 -5.59
CA ARG A 317 21.25 -8.20 -5.32
C ARG A 317 22.23 -8.05 -4.15
N TYR A 318 22.62 -6.82 -3.79
CA TYR A 318 23.44 -6.54 -2.62
C TYR A 318 22.59 -6.42 -1.37
N LEU A 319 22.97 -7.11 -0.28
CA LEU A 319 22.19 -7.15 0.97
C LEU A 319 22.14 -5.79 1.69
N ASN A 320 23.10 -4.91 1.41
CA ASN A 320 23.21 -3.57 2.00
C ASN A 320 22.58 -2.48 1.13
N VAL A 321 21.68 -2.83 0.20
CA VAL A 321 21.01 -1.88 -0.69
C VAL A 321 19.50 -1.98 -0.55
N GLN A 322 18.85 -0.83 -0.36
CA GLN A 322 17.41 -0.66 -0.47
C GLN A 322 17.10 0.39 -1.54
N ILE A 323 16.25 0.06 -2.51
CA ILE A 323 15.74 1.03 -3.47
C ILE A 323 14.29 1.41 -3.12
N LEU A 324 14.00 2.71 -3.19
CA LEU A 324 12.73 3.32 -2.82
C LEU A 324 12.19 4.12 -4.02
N PRO A 325 11.59 3.43 -5.02
CA PRO A 325 11.01 4.09 -6.18
C PRO A 325 9.73 4.82 -5.82
N SER A 326 9.38 5.85 -6.60
CA SER A 326 8.14 6.63 -6.41
C SER A 326 7.98 7.16 -4.98
N PHE A 327 9.07 7.62 -4.43
CA PHE A 327 9.22 7.93 -3.02
C PHE A 327 8.35 9.13 -2.60
N ASN A 328 7.67 8.98 -1.46
CA ASN A 328 6.85 10.05 -0.90
C ASN A 328 7.75 11.04 -0.13
N PRO A 329 7.68 12.37 -0.42
CA PRO A 329 8.46 13.38 0.29
C PRO A 329 8.27 13.36 1.82
N MET A 330 7.12 12.90 2.32
CA MET A 330 6.87 12.80 3.77
C MET A 330 7.76 11.74 4.44
N ASN A 331 8.03 10.62 3.75
CA ASN A 331 8.94 9.59 4.27
C ASN A 331 10.42 10.00 4.16
N PHE A 332 10.70 11.00 3.37
CA PHE A 332 12.03 11.50 3.15
C PHE A 332 12.73 11.96 4.44
N LYS A 333 12.03 12.71 5.29
CA LYS A 333 12.55 13.13 6.60
C LYS A 333 12.94 11.94 7.46
N LYS A 334 12.12 10.88 7.49
CA LYS A 334 12.41 9.65 8.25
C LYS A 334 13.72 8.97 7.79
N VAL A 335 14.00 8.98 6.48
CA VAL A 335 15.25 8.43 5.96
C VAL A 335 16.43 9.33 6.36
N LEU A 336 16.29 10.66 6.19
CA LEU A 336 17.35 11.60 6.55
C LEU A 336 17.70 11.61 8.04
N GLU A 337 16.73 11.39 8.92
CA GLU A 337 16.97 11.26 10.37
C GLU A 337 17.85 10.05 10.70
N LYS A 338 17.75 8.97 9.91
CA LYS A 338 18.48 7.72 10.14
C LYS A 338 19.86 7.67 9.53
N ILE A 339 20.18 8.50 8.53
CA ILE A 339 21.49 8.45 7.87
C ILE A 339 22.61 9.01 8.75
N ASP A 340 23.81 8.46 8.61
CA ASP A 340 25.03 8.98 9.21
C ASP A 340 25.71 10.01 8.29
N PHE A 341 25.55 9.86 6.98
CA PHE A 341 26.03 10.77 5.95
C PHE A 341 25.21 10.64 4.67
N TYR A 342 25.29 11.64 3.80
CA TYR A 342 24.63 11.67 2.49
C TYR A 342 25.66 11.59 1.36
N LEU A 343 25.33 10.86 0.31
CA LEU A 343 26.14 10.73 -0.90
C LEU A 343 25.55 11.59 -2.05
N ASP A 344 26.22 12.68 -2.35
CA ASP A 344 25.93 13.55 -3.48
C ASP A 344 26.76 13.13 -4.70
N ILE A 345 26.36 12.02 -5.33
CA ILE A 345 27.11 11.33 -6.39
C ILE A 345 26.31 11.13 -7.68
N ASN A 346 25.17 11.78 -7.82
CA ASN A 346 24.35 11.75 -9.02
C ASN A 346 24.77 12.88 -9.99
N HIS A 347 24.81 12.61 -11.32
CA HIS A 347 25.26 13.56 -12.35
C HIS A 347 24.19 14.57 -12.80
N GLU A 348 22.93 14.30 -12.51
CA GLU A 348 21.81 15.17 -12.91
C GLU A 348 21.52 16.21 -11.83
N ASN A 349 20.50 17.03 -12.06
CA ASN A 349 20.11 18.07 -11.13
C ASN A 349 19.80 17.52 -9.73
N GLU A 350 20.12 18.31 -8.72
CA GLU A 350 19.67 18.12 -7.35
C GLU A 350 18.13 17.99 -7.28
N ILE A 351 17.65 17.06 -6.45
CA ILE A 351 16.23 16.80 -6.29
C ILE A 351 15.74 17.36 -4.96
N ALA A 352 14.60 18.06 -5.00
CA ALA A 352 13.89 18.54 -3.82
C ALA A 352 14.75 19.36 -2.84
N ASN A 353 15.77 20.05 -3.32
CA ASN A 353 16.70 20.83 -2.49
C ASN A 353 17.37 20.00 -1.38
N ILE A 354 17.71 18.73 -1.69
CA ILE A 354 18.17 17.75 -0.72
C ILE A 354 19.47 18.17 0.00
N ILE A 355 20.37 18.84 -0.70
CA ILE A 355 21.66 19.27 -0.14
C ILE A 355 21.45 20.28 0.99
N GLU A 356 20.47 21.19 0.83
CA GLU A 356 20.09 22.12 1.88
C GLU A 356 19.48 21.38 3.09
N GLU A 357 18.53 20.45 2.84
CA GLU A 357 17.88 19.69 3.90
C GLU A 357 18.87 18.85 4.72
N VAL A 358 19.81 18.18 4.05
CA VAL A 358 20.86 17.39 4.71
C VAL A 358 21.82 18.29 5.50
N TYR A 359 22.19 19.44 4.94
CA TYR A 359 23.06 20.40 5.60
C TYR A 359 22.43 20.96 6.88
N GLN A 360 21.13 21.31 6.82
CA GLN A 360 20.41 21.84 7.98
C GLN A 360 20.29 20.86 9.14
N ILE A 361 20.16 19.56 8.87
CA ILE A 361 20.14 18.53 9.92
C ILE A 361 21.55 18.15 10.40
N GLY A 362 22.60 18.80 9.88
CA GLY A 362 23.98 18.61 10.33
C GLY A 362 24.63 17.29 9.91
N LYS A 363 24.13 16.64 8.87
CA LYS A 363 24.73 15.39 8.38
C LYS A 363 25.84 15.68 7.36
N PRO A 364 26.97 14.95 7.42
CA PRO A 364 28.05 15.09 6.43
C PRO A 364 27.57 14.79 5.01
N ILE A 365 28.01 15.60 4.03
CA ILE A 365 27.74 15.43 2.61
C ILE A 365 29.05 15.09 1.91
N LEU A 366 29.09 13.93 1.24
CA LEU A 366 30.26 13.48 0.50
C LEU A 366 29.94 13.46 -1.01
N SER A 367 30.79 14.04 -1.81
CA SER A 367 30.61 14.18 -3.27
C SER A 367 31.87 13.79 -4.01
N PHE A 368 31.74 13.44 -5.28
CA PHE A 368 32.86 13.47 -6.21
C PHE A 368 33.02 14.84 -6.84
N ASP A 369 34.20 15.16 -7.35
CA ASP A 369 34.53 16.44 -7.98
C ASP A 369 33.66 16.75 -9.22
N ASN A 370 33.14 15.70 -9.88
CA ASN A 370 32.29 15.77 -11.06
C ASN A 370 30.79 15.67 -10.77
N THR A 371 30.37 15.46 -9.52
CA THR A 371 28.94 15.34 -9.13
C THR A 371 28.51 16.33 -8.05
N CYS A 372 29.43 17.09 -7.45
CA CYS A 372 29.15 17.96 -6.33
C CYS A 372 28.20 19.10 -6.71
N HIS A 373 26.99 19.09 -6.16
CA HIS A 373 25.98 20.13 -6.41
C HIS A 373 26.22 21.42 -5.62
N ASN A 374 26.87 21.33 -4.46
CA ASN A 374 27.18 22.53 -3.66
C ASN A 374 28.50 22.36 -2.90
N VAL A 375 29.54 23.02 -3.41
CA VAL A 375 30.91 22.96 -2.85
C VAL A 375 31.00 23.53 -1.43
N GLU A 376 30.19 24.54 -1.10
CA GLU A 376 30.24 25.19 0.22
C GLU A 376 29.63 24.31 1.31
N LYS A 377 28.72 23.41 0.96
CA LYS A 377 28.02 22.51 1.89
C LYS A 377 28.59 21.10 1.92
N ALA A 378 29.40 20.72 0.94
CA ALA A 378 30.06 19.43 0.91
C ALA A 378 31.10 19.33 2.04
N SER A 379 31.02 18.28 2.85
CA SER A 379 31.97 17.97 3.91
C SER A 379 33.28 17.40 3.33
N PHE A 380 33.14 16.60 2.26
CA PHE A 380 34.28 15.99 1.55
C PHE A 380 33.99 15.97 0.05
N ILE A 381 34.98 16.37 -0.73
CA ILE A 381 34.96 16.26 -2.21
C ILE A 381 36.16 15.39 -2.62
N CYS A 382 35.83 14.23 -3.22
CA CYS A 382 36.82 13.26 -3.64
C CYS A 382 37.02 13.31 -5.16
N GLU A 383 38.25 13.00 -5.63
CA GLU A 383 38.51 12.88 -7.06
C GLU A 383 37.75 11.69 -7.66
N SER A 384 36.92 11.91 -8.67
CA SER A 384 36.13 10.84 -9.34
C SER A 384 36.98 9.76 -9.97
N LYS A 385 38.20 10.10 -10.38
CA LYS A 385 39.20 9.14 -10.93
C LYS A 385 39.79 8.21 -9.87
N ARG A 386 39.52 8.44 -8.61
CA ARG A 386 40.08 7.71 -7.46
C ARG A 386 38.99 7.36 -6.45
N PRO A 387 38.03 6.49 -6.79
CA PRO A 387 36.90 6.18 -5.94
C PRO A 387 37.28 5.55 -4.59
N GLU A 388 38.48 4.96 -4.50
CA GLU A 388 39.06 4.45 -3.25
C GLU A 388 39.20 5.56 -2.19
N LYS A 389 39.43 6.81 -2.56
CA LYS A 389 39.49 7.94 -1.63
C LYS A 389 38.16 8.23 -0.98
N MET A 390 37.04 8.02 -1.69
CA MET A 390 35.69 8.15 -1.11
C MET A 390 35.48 7.07 -0.05
N VAL A 391 35.88 5.83 -0.32
CA VAL A 391 35.82 4.74 0.64
C VAL A 391 36.66 5.05 1.88
N ASP A 392 37.88 5.56 1.72
CA ASP A 392 38.73 5.94 2.83
C ASP A 392 38.15 7.09 3.65
N ALA A 393 37.60 8.11 3.01
CA ALA A 393 36.92 9.23 3.68
C ALA A 393 35.70 8.77 4.48
N ILE A 394 34.89 7.85 3.95
CA ILE A 394 33.76 7.29 4.67
C ILE A 394 34.22 6.45 5.87
N LYS A 395 35.24 5.61 5.71
CA LYS A 395 35.81 4.82 6.81
C LYS A 395 36.39 5.71 7.92
N GLU A 396 37.08 6.79 7.56
CA GLU A 396 37.58 7.75 8.52
C GLU A 396 36.46 8.49 9.24
N LEU A 397 35.43 8.95 8.51
CA LEU A 397 34.24 9.62 9.06
C LEU A 397 33.55 8.75 10.11
N LEU A 398 33.38 7.47 9.81
CA LEU A 398 32.64 6.50 10.65
C LEU A 398 33.53 5.81 11.68
N LYS A 399 34.82 6.12 11.72
CA LYS A 399 35.82 5.53 12.66
C LYS A 399 35.81 4.00 12.63
N PHE A 400 35.82 3.43 11.43
CA PHE A 400 36.09 2.00 11.29
C PHE A 400 37.49 1.68 11.82
N TYR A 401 37.59 0.85 12.81
CA TYR A 401 38.83 0.24 13.27
C TYR A 401 38.97 -1.16 12.67
#